data_7649b55ab65992e224449d1829d30198
#
_entry.id   7649b55ab65992e224449d1829d30198
#
_cell.length_a   1.000
_cell.length_b   1.000
_cell.length_c   1.000
_cell.angle_alpha   90.00
_cell.angle_beta   90.00
_cell.angle_gamma   90.00
#
_symmetry.space_group_name_H-M   'P 1'
#
loop_
_entity.id
_entity.type
_entity.pdbx_description
1 polymer ?
#
loop_
_entity_poly.entity_id
_entity_poly.type
_entity_poly.pdbx_seq_one_letter_code
_entity_poly.pdbx_strand_id
1 'polypeptide(L)'
;MSGFNKVTWDIGKKIEDELLPKINHAFKGDFQRSDDIYDILDFKDDIQKTIVEVKGRRINSNQFDTTIITVGKLTEALMKMEVGYDVYFFFVFKDKTLYLKVDKDDCEWDIKITGTNHIPHYLIPIKALNVFEENNFKP
;
A
#
# COMPACT_ATOMS: atom_id res chain seq x y z
N MET A 1 -7.55 23.33 11.61
CA MET A 1 -8.60 22.35 11.37
C MET A 1 -8.04 21.04 10.87
N SER A 2 -8.60 19.98 11.35
CA SER A 2 -8.20 18.65 10.95
C SER A 2 -8.52 18.38 9.48
N GLY A 3 -7.62 17.71 8.75
CA GLY A 3 -7.88 17.20 7.41
C GLY A 3 -8.70 15.93 7.37
N PHE A 4 -9.24 15.48 8.52
CA PHE A 4 -10.01 14.25 8.62
C PHE A 4 -11.35 14.37 7.90
N ASN A 5 -11.63 13.41 7.01
CA ASN A 5 -12.89 13.29 6.32
C ASN A 5 -13.44 11.88 6.55
N LYS A 6 -14.54 11.78 7.29
CA LYS A 6 -15.12 10.50 7.67
C LYS A 6 -15.56 9.67 6.46
N VAL A 7 -16.13 10.30 5.43
CA VAL A 7 -16.56 9.58 4.22
C VAL A 7 -15.37 8.96 3.51
N THR A 8 -14.28 9.70 3.34
CA THR A 8 -13.05 9.21 2.73
C THR A 8 -12.43 8.10 3.57
N TRP A 9 -12.42 8.27 4.91
CA TRP A 9 -11.91 7.28 5.82
C TRP A 9 -12.72 5.97 5.76
N ASP A 10 -14.06 6.06 5.74
CA ASP A 10 -14.95 4.90 5.66
C ASP A 10 -14.76 4.13 4.35
N ILE A 11 -14.59 4.84 3.23
CA ILE A 11 -14.33 4.21 1.91
C ILE A 11 -13.00 3.48 1.93
N GLY A 12 -11.93 4.10 2.45
CA GLY A 12 -10.62 3.48 2.56
C GLY A 12 -10.66 2.22 3.42
N LYS A 13 -11.33 2.28 4.56
CA LYS A 13 -11.48 1.14 5.44
C LYS A 13 -12.25 0.00 4.78
N LYS A 14 -13.30 0.32 4.04
CA LYS A 14 -14.08 -0.68 3.29
C LYS A 14 -13.22 -1.39 2.25
N ILE A 15 -12.40 -0.62 1.52
CA ILE A 15 -11.46 -1.19 0.54
C ILE A 15 -10.49 -2.15 1.22
N GLU A 16 -9.92 -1.76 2.36
CA GLU A 16 -9.03 -2.61 3.13
C GLU A 16 -9.73 -3.88 3.60
N ASP A 17 -10.95 -3.75 4.15
CA ASP A 17 -11.72 -4.89 4.65
C ASP A 17 -12.09 -5.88 3.52
N GLU A 18 -12.36 -5.37 2.32
CA GLU A 18 -12.66 -6.21 1.15
C GLU A 18 -11.42 -6.91 0.60
N LEU A 19 -10.26 -6.26 0.67
CA LEU A 19 -9.02 -6.81 0.13
C LEU A 19 -8.37 -7.82 1.08
N LEU A 20 -8.54 -7.69 2.38
CA LEU A 20 -7.87 -8.53 3.37
C LEU A 20 -8.10 -10.03 3.15
N PRO A 21 -9.34 -10.53 2.92
CA PRO A 21 -9.53 -11.96 2.63
C PRO A 21 -8.80 -12.42 1.38
N LYS A 22 -8.71 -11.58 0.36
CA LYS A 22 -8.01 -11.90 -0.88
C LYS A 22 -6.50 -12.00 -0.67
N ILE A 23 -5.96 -11.10 0.15
CA ILE A 23 -4.55 -11.14 0.54
C ILE A 23 -4.26 -12.41 1.32
N ASN A 24 -5.09 -12.75 2.30
CA ASN A 24 -4.90 -13.97 3.08
C ASN A 24 -4.95 -15.22 2.21
N HIS A 25 -5.85 -15.25 1.24
CA HIS A 25 -5.92 -16.37 0.29
C HIS A 25 -4.67 -16.42 -0.60
N ALA A 26 -4.28 -15.29 -1.18
CA ALA A 26 -3.16 -15.23 -2.12
C ALA A 26 -1.82 -15.58 -1.46
N PHE A 27 -1.58 -15.10 -0.25
CA PHE A 27 -0.35 -15.36 0.50
C PHE A 27 -0.41 -16.66 1.30
N LYS A 28 -1.57 -17.31 1.38
CA LYS A 28 -1.81 -18.45 2.27
C LYS A 28 -1.45 -18.11 3.70
N GLY A 29 -1.87 -16.93 4.15
CA GLY A 29 -1.48 -16.34 5.40
C GLY A 29 -2.65 -15.97 6.29
N ASP A 30 -2.30 -15.35 7.40
CA ASP A 30 -3.24 -14.83 8.40
C ASP A 30 -2.87 -13.39 8.72
N PHE A 31 -3.04 -12.51 7.75
CA PHE A 31 -2.80 -11.09 7.91
C PHE A 31 -3.87 -10.48 8.79
N GLN A 32 -3.47 -9.66 9.71
CA GLN A 32 -4.36 -8.96 10.64
C GLN A 32 -3.97 -7.48 10.70
N ARG A 33 -4.94 -6.63 11.03
CA ARG A 33 -4.65 -5.24 11.33
C ARG A 33 -3.76 -5.16 12.55
N SER A 34 -2.83 -4.21 12.55
CA SER A 34 -2.04 -3.93 13.73
C SER A 34 -2.94 -3.35 14.84
N ASP A 35 -2.75 -3.82 16.06
CA ASP A 35 -3.40 -3.25 17.25
C ASP A 35 -2.69 -2.00 17.76
N ASP A 36 -1.49 -1.72 17.25
CA ASP A 36 -0.71 -0.57 17.65
C ASP A 36 -1.13 0.66 16.84
N ILE A 37 -1.65 1.68 17.53
CA ILE A 37 -2.08 2.93 16.89
C ILE A 37 -0.92 3.70 16.26
N TYR A 38 0.32 3.38 16.61
CA TYR A 38 1.52 3.99 16.03
C TYR A 38 2.01 3.26 14.78
N ASP A 39 1.48 2.08 14.48
CA ASP A 39 1.79 1.40 13.23
C ASP A 39 1.10 2.11 12.07
N ILE A 40 1.89 2.56 11.12
CA ILE A 40 1.40 3.30 9.96
C ILE A 40 1.14 2.42 8.74
N LEU A 41 1.46 1.12 8.82
CA LEU A 41 1.20 0.13 7.77
C LEU A 41 0.01 -0.75 8.17
N ASP A 42 -0.83 -1.13 7.19
CA ASP A 42 -2.19 -1.62 7.46
C ASP A 42 -2.27 -3.02 8.04
N PHE A 43 -1.60 -4.00 7.43
CA PHE A 43 -1.76 -5.41 7.78
C PHE A 43 -0.42 -6.10 7.96
N LYS A 44 -0.38 -7.09 8.86
CA LYS A 44 0.84 -7.81 9.17
C LYS A 44 0.55 -9.29 9.43
N ASP A 45 1.43 -10.16 8.91
CA ASP A 45 1.50 -11.57 9.27
C ASP A 45 2.89 -11.84 9.84
N ASP A 46 2.97 -12.05 11.15
CA ASP A 46 4.26 -12.23 11.85
C ASP A 46 4.92 -13.58 11.58
N ILE A 47 4.14 -14.59 11.19
CA ILE A 47 4.70 -15.91 10.87
C ILE A 47 5.42 -15.84 9.54
N GLN A 48 4.80 -15.22 8.53
CA GLN A 48 5.41 -15.02 7.22
C GLN A 48 6.40 -13.86 7.18
N LYS A 49 6.44 -13.04 8.23
CA LYS A 49 7.25 -11.81 8.26
C LYS A 49 6.95 -10.92 7.06
N THR A 50 5.68 -10.66 6.83
CA THR A 50 5.22 -9.87 5.69
C THR A 50 4.23 -8.81 6.15
N ILE A 51 4.36 -7.61 5.58
CA ILE A 51 3.50 -6.46 5.86
C ILE A 51 2.90 -5.97 4.54
N VAL A 52 1.63 -5.59 4.59
CA VAL A 52 0.89 -5.07 3.44
C VAL A 52 0.30 -3.70 3.79
N GLU A 53 0.55 -2.73 2.94
CA GLU A 53 -0.08 -1.42 2.97
C GLU A 53 -1.05 -1.30 1.79
N VAL A 54 -2.26 -0.83 2.03
CA VAL A 54 -3.32 -0.72 1.03
C VAL A 54 -3.69 0.73 0.79
N LYS A 55 -3.72 1.15 -0.46
CA LYS A 55 -4.17 2.47 -0.87
C LYS A 55 -5.29 2.36 -1.90
N GLY A 56 -6.48 2.83 -1.54
CA GLY A 56 -7.57 2.97 -2.49
C GLY A 56 -7.35 4.18 -3.38
N ARG A 57 -7.60 4.01 -4.68
CA ARG A 57 -7.54 5.07 -5.67
C ARG A 57 -8.88 5.11 -6.41
N ARG A 58 -9.59 6.26 -6.37
CA ARG A 58 -10.93 6.38 -6.96
C ARG A 58 -10.88 6.72 -8.44
N ILE A 59 -9.86 6.25 -9.13
CA ILE A 59 -9.62 6.48 -10.55
C ILE A 59 -9.26 5.16 -11.22
N ASN A 60 -9.29 5.15 -12.54
CA ASN A 60 -8.76 4.01 -13.30
C ASN A 60 -7.23 4.04 -13.30
N SER A 61 -6.63 2.87 -13.40
CA SER A 61 -5.16 2.72 -13.32
C SER A 61 -4.42 3.41 -14.47
N ASN A 62 -5.11 3.68 -15.58
CA ASN A 62 -4.52 4.33 -16.76
C ASN A 62 -4.77 5.84 -16.82
N GLN A 63 -5.38 6.43 -15.79
CA GLN A 63 -5.69 7.87 -15.83
C GLN A 63 -4.45 8.74 -15.72
N PHE A 64 -3.45 8.32 -14.94
CA PHE A 64 -2.16 9.00 -14.81
C PHE A 64 -1.03 8.00 -14.98
N ASP A 65 0.15 8.50 -15.33
CA ASP A 65 1.33 7.64 -15.51
C ASP A 65 1.95 7.19 -14.19
N THR A 66 1.61 7.87 -13.09
CA THR A 66 2.15 7.59 -11.78
C THR A 66 1.05 7.49 -10.72
N THR A 67 1.35 6.77 -9.65
CA THR A 67 0.61 6.87 -8.38
C THR A 67 1.56 7.36 -7.30
N ILE A 68 1.03 7.68 -6.13
CA ILE A 68 1.83 8.30 -5.07
C ILE A 68 1.76 7.49 -3.78
N ILE A 69 2.86 7.55 -3.02
CA ILE A 69 2.91 7.10 -1.64
C ILE A 69 3.68 8.13 -0.82
N THR A 70 3.28 8.35 0.43
CA THR A 70 3.99 9.30 1.28
C THR A 70 5.41 8.83 1.56
N VAL A 71 6.33 9.77 1.69
CA VAL A 71 7.72 9.47 2.07
C VAL A 71 7.75 8.74 3.41
N GLY A 72 6.87 9.12 4.35
CA GLY A 72 6.76 8.45 5.65
C GLY A 72 6.41 6.96 5.54
N LYS A 73 5.49 6.59 4.64
CA LYS A 73 5.11 5.18 4.42
C LYS A 73 6.28 4.37 3.88
N LEU A 74 7.00 4.90 2.89
CA LEU A 74 8.15 4.20 2.35
C LEU A 74 9.27 4.08 3.39
N THR A 75 9.51 5.13 4.17
CA THR A 75 10.51 5.11 5.24
C THR A 75 10.18 4.00 6.25
N GLU A 76 8.92 3.90 6.68
CA GLU A 76 8.50 2.86 7.61
C GLU A 76 8.68 1.46 6.98
N ALA A 77 8.34 1.32 5.71
CA ALA A 77 8.52 0.06 4.99
C ALA A 77 10.00 -0.37 5.00
N LEU A 78 10.91 0.55 4.69
CA LEU A 78 12.34 0.26 4.67
C LEU A 78 12.85 -0.13 6.07
N MET A 79 12.36 0.54 7.11
CA MET A 79 12.71 0.20 8.50
C MET A 79 12.23 -1.21 8.86
N LYS A 80 11.01 -1.59 8.46
CA LYS A 80 10.49 -2.94 8.70
C LYS A 80 11.30 -3.99 7.94
N MET A 81 11.75 -3.67 6.73
CA MET A 81 12.59 -4.57 5.96
C MET A 81 13.94 -4.81 6.64
N GLU A 82 14.50 -3.80 7.29
CA GLU A 82 15.75 -3.95 8.05
C GLU A 82 15.62 -4.94 9.21
N VAL A 83 14.42 -5.09 9.77
CA VAL A 83 14.19 -6.06 10.85
C VAL A 83 13.59 -7.38 10.36
N GLY A 84 13.62 -7.63 9.05
CA GLY A 84 13.35 -8.95 8.49
C GLY A 84 11.97 -9.13 7.86
N TYR A 85 11.18 -8.06 7.68
CA TYR A 85 9.89 -8.16 7.01
C TYR A 85 10.02 -7.91 5.52
N ASP A 86 9.20 -8.59 4.72
CA ASP A 86 8.89 -8.17 3.36
C ASP A 86 7.71 -7.20 3.41
N VAL A 87 7.72 -6.17 2.57
CA VAL A 87 6.65 -5.18 2.53
C VAL A 87 6.10 -5.05 1.12
N TYR A 88 4.77 -5.05 1.02
CA TYR A 88 4.04 -4.89 -0.23
C TYR A 88 3.14 -3.67 -0.13
N PHE A 89 3.07 -2.89 -1.21
CA PHE A 89 2.08 -1.84 -1.38
C PHE A 89 1.04 -2.30 -2.40
N PHE A 90 -0.24 -2.26 -2.01
CA PHE A 90 -1.36 -2.57 -2.89
C PHE A 90 -2.14 -1.29 -3.20
N PHE A 91 -2.38 -1.07 -4.48
CA PHE A 91 -3.14 0.08 -4.97
C PHE A 91 -4.41 -0.42 -5.62
N VAL A 92 -5.56 -0.11 -5.01
CA VAL A 92 -6.86 -0.58 -5.46
C VAL A 92 -7.50 0.52 -6.32
N PHE A 93 -7.37 0.38 -7.64
CA PHE A 93 -7.99 1.26 -8.63
C PHE A 93 -9.41 0.78 -8.95
N LYS A 94 -10.19 1.61 -9.65
CA LYS A 94 -11.55 1.23 -10.05
C LYS A 94 -11.59 0.02 -10.98
N ASP A 95 -10.60 -0.10 -11.86
CA ASP A 95 -10.55 -1.16 -12.88
C ASP A 95 -9.78 -2.40 -12.44
N LYS A 96 -8.81 -2.26 -11.55
CA LYS A 96 -7.98 -3.37 -11.09
C LYS A 96 -7.16 -3.01 -9.87
N THR A 97 -6.59 -4.04 -9.23
CA THR A 97 -5.64 -3.89 -8.14
C THR A 97 -4.23 -4.13 -8.65
N LEU A 98 -3.33 -3.21 -8.35
CA LEU A 98 -1.91 -3.33 -8.67
C LEU A 98 -1.12 -3.42 -7.37
N TYR A 99 0.07 -4.03 -7.44
CA TYR A 99 0.92 -4.14 -6.26
C TYR A 99 2.39 -3.94 -6.59
N LEU A 100 3.14 -3.62 -5.57
CA LEU A 100 4.59 -3.51 -5.62
C LEU A 100 5.17 -4.20 -4.38
N LYS A 101 6.09 -5.14 -4.59
CA LYS A 101 6.94 -5.61 -3.50
C LYS A 101 8.06 -4.59 -3.35
N VAL A 102 8.19 -4.01 -2.16
CA VAL A 102 9.19 -2.95 -1.94
C VAL A 102 10.59 -3.55 -2.00
N ASP A 103 11.45 -2.95 -2.82
CA ASP A 103 12.86 -3.30 -2.93
C ASP A 103 13.66 -2.04 -2.67
N LYS A 104 14.56 -2.09 -1.68
CA LYS A 104 15.35 -0.93 -1.28
C LYS A 104 16.24 -0.39 -2.40
N ASP A 105 16.62 -1.26 -3.36
CA ASP A 105 17.48 -0.87 -4.46
C ASP A 105 16.73 -0.23 -5.63
N ASP A 106 15.40 -0.38 -5.66
CA ASP A 106 14.53 0.12 -6.73
C ASP A 106 13.67 1.32 -6.30
N CYS A 107 14.03 1.98 -5.20
CA CYS A 107 13.26 3.11 -4.68
C CYS A 107 13.81 4.47 -5.14
N GLU A 108 14.25 4.55 -6.39
CA GLU A 108 14.76 5.79 -7.00
C GLU A 108 13.62 6.52 -7.73
N TRP A 109 12.61 6.92 -6.98
CA TRP A 109 11.46 7.63 -7.54
C TRP A 109 11.56 9.12 -7.25
N ASP A 110 10.97 9.92 -8.14
CA ASP A 110 10.88 11.35 -7.93
C ASP A 110 9.99 11.68 -6.72
N ILE A 111 10.31 12.77 -6.05
CA ILE A 111 9.52 13.27 -4.93
C ILE A 111 8.76 14.52 -5.37
N LYS A 112 7.48 14.59 -5.00
CA LYS A 112 6.64 15.76 -5.22
C LYS A 112 5.95 16.14 -3.92
N ILE A 113 5.92 17.42 -3.60
CA ILE A 113 5.13 17.94 -2.50
C ILE A 113 3.74 18.26 -3.03
N THR A 114 2.72 17.57 -2.51
CA THR A 114 1.36 17.68 -3.05
C THR A 114 0.34 17.92 -1.96
N GLY A 115 -0.86 18.34 -2.42
CA GLY A 115 -2.02 18.52 -1.55
C GLY A 115 -1.96 19.76 -0.69
N THR A 116 -3.04 20.00 0.04
CA THR A 116 -3.18 21.16 0.91
C THR A 116 -2.25 21.11 2.12
N ASN A 117 -1.77 19.93 2.47
CA ASN A 117 -0.89 19.72 3.62
C ASN A 117 0.59 19.77 3.26
N HIS A 118 0.92 19.95 1.99
CA HIS A 118 2.31 19.99 1.50
C HIS A 118 3.15 18.79 1.96
N ILE A 119 2.55 17.60 1.92
CA ILE A 119 3.22 16.37 2.32
C ILE A 119 4.05 15.83 1.16
N PRO A 120 5.33 15.47 1.38
CA PRO A 120 6.13 14.88 0.31
C PRO A 120 5.65 13.45 -0.02
N HIS A 121 5.57 13.17 -1.31
CA HIS A 121 5.18 11.88 -1.84
C HIS A 121 6.19 11.42 -2.89
N TYR A 122 6.43 10.11 -2.96
CA TYR A 122 7.11 9.52 -4.09
C TYR A 122 6.12 9.32 -5.24
N LEU A 123 6.59 9.58 -6.45
CA LEU A 123 5.85 9.30 -7.68
C LEU A 123 6.29 7.92 -8.19
N ILE A 124 5.40 6.94 -8.11
CA ILE A 124 5.68 5.58 -8.54
C ILE A 124 5.10 5.38 -9.94
N PRO A 125 5.93 5.06 -10.94
CA PRO A 125 5.40 4.79 -12.28
C PRO A 125 4.42 3.62 -12.25
N ILE A 126 3.25 3.79 -12.86
CA ILE A 126 2.25 2.70 -12.94
C ILE A 126 2.84 1.46 -13.63
N LYS A 127 3.70 1.68 -14.63
CA LYS A 127 4.35 0.58 -15.35
C LYS A 127 5.29 -0.27 -14.47
N ALA A 128 5.69 0.24 -13.29
CA ALA A 128 6.52 -0.51 -12.35
C ALA A 128 5.69 -1.44 -11.44
N LEU A 129 4.36 -1.33 -11.49
CA LEU A 129 3.46 -2.11 -10.66
C LEU A 129 3.02 -3.38 -11.39
N ASN A 130 2.69 -4.41 -10.61
CA ASN A 130 2.21 -5.68 -11.12
C ASN A 130 0.71 -5.81 -10.89
N VAL A 131 0.01 -6.52 -11.78
CA VAL A 131 -1.43 -6.79 -11.60
C VAL A 131 -1.58 -7.87 -10.52
N PHE A 132 -2.44 -7.59 -9.54
CA PHE A 132 -2.77 -8.56 -8.50
C PHE A 132 -3.92 -9.44 -8.98
N GLU A 133 -3.65 -10.74 -9.05
CA GLU A 133 -4.64 -11.76 -9.32
C GLU A 133 -4.56 -12.79 -8.20
N GLU A 134 -5.61 -12.88 -7.41
CA GLU A 134 -5.66 -13.67 -6.18
C GLU A 134 -5.24 -15.13 -6.40
N ASN A 135 -5.67 -15.73 -7.51
CA ASN A 135 -5.43 -17.16 -7.81
C ASN A 135 -4.07 -17.42 -8.46
N ASN A 136 -3.40 -16.39 -8.94
CA ASN A 136 -2.12 -16.52 -9.65
C ASN A 136 -0.98 -15.75 -8.96
N PHE A 137 -1.21 -15.34 -7.73
CA PHE A 137 -0.23 -14.54 -7.00
C PHE A 137 0.89 -15.43 -6.46
N LYS A 138 2.14 -14.97 -6.67
CA LYS A 138 3.35 -15.61 -6.11
C LYS A 138 4.11 -14.54 -5.36
N PRO A 139 4.12 -14.61 -4.04
CA PRO A 139 4.85 -13.63 -3.23
C PRO A 139 6.36 -13.69 -3.41
#